data_a4ff6f617687996edf093dbb7cc34c07
#
_entry.id   a4ff6f617687996edf093dbb7cc34c07
#
_cell.length_a   1.000
_cell.length_b   1.000
_cell.length_c   1.000
_cell.angle_alpha   90.00
_cell.angle_beta   90.00
_cell.angle_gamma   90.00
#
_symmetry.space_group_name_H-M   'P 1'
#
loop_
_entity.id
_entity.type
_entity.pdbx_description
1 polymer ?
#
loop_
_entity_poly.entity_id
_entity_poly.type
_entity_poly.pdbx_seq_one_letter_code
_entity_poly.pdbx_strand_id
1 'polypeptide(L)' 'MRYSVHCPSAPFENSSFVNLDDCWGLCLDLSEEYGYAEVRLGDCLMGSYTNGQ' A
#
# COMPACT_ATOMS: atom_id res chain seq x y z
N MET A 1 7.84 12.87 -7.24
CA MET A 1 8.04 11.54 -6.64
C MET A 1 6.73 10.80 -6.56
N ARG A 2 6.77 9.50 -6.77
CA ARG A 2 5.57 8.67 -6.70
C ARG A 2 5.65 7.69 -5.56
N TYR A 3 4.56 7.61 -4.83
CA TYR A 3 4.37 6.57 -3.83
C TYR A 3 3.66 5.40 -4.48
N SER A 4 3.93 4.20 -4.01
CA SER A 4 3.27 3.00 -4.52
C SER A 4 2.75 2.13 -3.38
N VAL A 5 1.62 1.47 -3.65
CA VAL A 5 1.02 0.53 -2.71
C VAL A 5 1.24 -0.86 -3.27
N HIS A 6 1.75 -1.76 -2.43
CA HIS A 6 2.03 -3.13 -2.81
C HIS A 6 1.28 -4.10 -1.90
N CYS A 7 0.54 -5.00 -2.52
CA CYS A 7 -0.17 -6.05 -1.81
C CYS A 7 0.31 -7.39 -2.36
N PRO A 8 1.21 -8.10 -1.66
CA PRO A 8 1.76 -9.36 -2.16
C PRO A 8 0.73 -10.43 -2.47
N SER A 9 -0.38 -10.45 -1.72
CA SER A 9 -1.45 -11.42 -1.93
C SER A 9 -2.34 -11.08 -3.12
N ALA A 10 -2.31 -9.82 -3.57
CA ALA A 10 -3.13 -9.34 -4.69
C ALA A 10 -2.34 -8.34 -5.53
N PRO A 11 -1.30 -8.81 -6.27
CA PRO A 11 -0.45 -7.89 -7.05
C PRO A 11 -1.21 -7.06 -8.07
N PHE A 12 -2.34 -7.55 -8.54
CA PHE A 12 -3.19 -6.83 -9.50
C PHE A 12 -3.83 -5.57 -8.89
N GLU A 13 -3.83 -5.44 -7.57
CA GLU A 13 -4.34 -4.27 -6.89
C GLU A 13 -3.27 -3.21 -6.63
N ASN A 14 -2.01 -3.50 -6.95
CA ASN A 14 -0.92 -2.55 -6.76
C ASN A 14 -1.19 -1.28 -7.56
N SER A 15 -0.96 -0.12 -6.94
CA SER A 15 -1.24 1.18 -7.54
C SER A 15 -0.18 2.19 -7.17
N SER A 16 -0.08 3.26 -7.97
CA SER A 16 0.85 4.36 -7.72
C SER A 16 0.09 5.66 -7.56
N PHE A 17 0.55 6.50 -6.65
CA PHE A 17 -0.09 7.77 -6.35
C PHE A 17 0.96 8.86 -6.15
N VAL A 18 0.56 10.10 -6.40
CA VAL A 18 1.37 11.28 -6.06
C VAL A 18 1.11 11.70 -4.62
N ASN A 19 -0.12 11.49 -4.14
CA ASN A 19 -0.57 11.89 -2.81
C ASN A 19 -0.41 10.73 -1.82
N LEU A 20 0.34 10.97 -0.74
CA LEU A 20 0.61 9.94 0.27
C LEU A 20 -0.65 9.53 1.04
N ASP A 21 -1.56 10.46 1.27
CA ASP A 21 -2.81 10.14 1.98
C ASP A 21 -3.65 9.12 1.21
N ASP A 22 -3.68 9.26 -0.13
CA ASP A 22 -4.39 8.30 -0.98
C ASP A 22 -3.74 6.91 -0.89
N CYS A 23 -2.41 6.88 -0.83
CA CYS A 23 -1.68 5.62 -0.66
C CYS A 23 -2.05 4.92 0.64
N TRP A 24 -2.07 5.67 1.74
CA TRP A 24 -2.41 5.09 3.04
C TRP A 24 -3.84 4.58 3.08
N GLY A 25 -4.77 5.29 2.44
CA GLY A 25 -6.16 4.84 2.36
C GLY A 25 -6.29 3.51 1.65
N LEU A 26 -5.67 3.38 0.49
CA LEU A 26 -5.71 2.12 -0.26
C LEU A 26 -4.96 1.02 0.47
N CYS A 27 -3.82 1.35 1.06
CA CYS A 27 -3.02 0.37 1.81
C CYS A 27 -3.83 -0.24 2.95
N LEU A 28 -4.55 0.59 3.69
CA LEU A 28 -5.40 0.12 4.78
C LEU A 28 -6.50 -0.81 4.26
N ASP A 29 -7.20 -0.40 3.20
CA ASP A 29 -8.26 -1.21 2.61
C ASP A 29 -7.75 -2.56 2.13
N LEU A 30 -6.62 -2.58 1.45
CA LEU A 30 -6.04 -3.83 0.93
C LEU A 30 -5.57 -4.73 2.07
N SER A 31 -5.01 -4.16 3.13
CA SER A 31 -4.57 -4.97 4.26
C SER A 31 -5.75 -5.62 4.99
N GLU A 32 -6.89 -4.94 5.05
CA GLU A 32 -8.10 -5.51 5.64
C GLU A 32 -8.64 -6.65 4.79
N GLU A 33 -8.58 -6.51 3.46
CA GLU A 33 -9.14 -7.50 2.55
C GLU A 33 -8.21 -8.69 2.33
N TYR A 34 -6.91 -8.43 2.18
CA TYR A 34 -5.93 -9.45 1.81
C TYR A 34 -4.94 -9.79 2.92
N GLY A 35 -4.99 -9.08 4.03
CA GLY A 35 -4.17 -9.37 5.21
C GLY A 35 -2.92 -8.53 5.36
N TYR A 36 -2.34 -8.03 4.27
CA TYR A 36 -1.12 -7.22 4.34
C TYR A 36 -0.98 -6.35 3.10
N ALA A 37 -0.58 -5.11 3.31
CA ALA A 37 -0.20 -4.21 2.22
C ALA A 37 0.84 -3.23 2.73
N GLU A 38 1.64 -2.68 1.82
CA GLU A 38 2.71 -1.77 2.18
C GLU A 38 2.75 -0.58 1.23
N VAL A 39 3.29 0.54 1.73
CA VAL A 39 3.51 1.75 0.95
C VAL A 39 5.02 1.94 0.77
N ARG A 40 5.43 2.19 -0.44
CA ARG A 40 6.83 2.44 -0.80
C ARG A 40 7.01 3.76 -1.52
N LEU A 41 8.18 4.37 -1.34
CA LEU A 41 8.61 5.51 -2.12
C LEU A 41 9.87 5.07 -2.87
N GLY A 42 9.74 4.82 -4.18
CA GLY A 42 10.80 4.18 -4.93
C GLY A 42 11.11 2.81 -4.34
N ASP A 43 12.35 2.60 -3.93
CA ASP A 43 12.80 1.34 -3.33
C ASP A 43 12.71 1.35 -1.81
N CYS A 44 12.24 2.46 -1.21
CA CYS A 44 12.20 2.61 0.23
C CYS A 44 10.82 2.25 0.77
N LEU A 45 10.76 1.37 1.74
CA LEU A 45 9.52 1.04 2.45
C LEU A 45 9.15 2.21 3.37
N MET A 46 7.97 2.77 3.16
CA MET A 46 7.47 3.88 3.99
C MET A 46 6.72 3.36 5.22
N GLY A 47 6.02 2.25 5.07
CA GLY A 47 5.25 1.66 6.13
C GLY A 47 4.33 0.58 5.59
N SER A 48 3.60 -0.07 6.50
CA SER A 48 2.71 -1.16 6.12
C SER A 48 1.56 -1.28 7.10
N TYR A 49 0.51 -1.97 6.66
CA TYR A 49 -0.60 -2.39 7.52
C TYR A 49 -0.72 -3.91 7.43
N THR A 50 -1.09 -4.50 8.56
CA THR A 50 -1.37 -5.93 8.64
C THR A 50 -2.76 -6.09 9.25
N ASN A 51 -3.68 -6.71 8.51
CA ASN A 51 -5.07 -6.93 8.94
C ASN A 51 -5.76 -5.62 9.36
N GLY A 52 -5.46 -4.53 8.67
CA GLY A 52 -6.06 -3.23 8.96
C GLY A 52 -5.43 -2.47 10.12
N GLN A 53 -4.23 -2.84 10.49
CA GLN A 53 -3.54 -2.22 11.63
C GLN A 53 -2.14 -1.77 11.31
#